data_96d8e1f5c8677a30774ad7f04e63e415
#
_entry.id   96d8e1f5c8677a30774ad7f04e63e415
#
_cell.length_a   1.000
_cell.length_b   1.000
_cell.length_c   1.000
_cell.angle_alpha   90.00
_cell.angle_beta   90.00
_cell.angle_gamma   90.00
#
_symmetry.space_group_name_H-M   'P 1'
#
loop_
_entity.id
_entity.type
_entity.pdbx_description
1 polymer ?
#
loop_
_entity_poly.entity_id
_entity_poly.type
_entity_poly.pdbx_seq_one_letter_code
_entity_poly.pdbx_strand_id
1 'polypeptide(L)'
;SVWNVAFIGFAPGFAYMSSPDKPFTDIPRLTVPRKKIPSGSLGLAGKYSGIYPKDSPGGWQLIGTTTEKMWDLERKNPALLLPGMTVHFEDVTHRPTTVTVPQQITRKAEPKQSVPLFTITAPSLQMLIQDEGRLNQTNIGVGVAGAMDLSAMHSANRIVGNPTDTPVIEVLNGGLKAKMQHAGVIAVAGAISNIRVKFADGQTADFASYQPIDLDEGDEFQIQPPTAGLRNYLAVRGGIDVEPVLNSASFDSLAVLGPEPLKLGDSIYQGQVKAANISVNEVGKSDLPKAGEVVELDIVMGPRTDWFEQDSIELLCQQEWLVTNESNRVGLRLSGEQPLTRKITHELESEGTCIGALQIPPSGQPVLFMNDHPLTGGYPVIASVAKHHWDLVAQIPAGCRIKFKKIAEFTDFENE
;
A
#
# COMPACT_ATOMS: atom_id res chain seq x y z
N SER A 1 -35.20 -6.51 8.63
CA SER A 1 -34.76 -5.11 8.75
C SER A 1 -34.22 -4.60 7.42
N VAL A 2 -34.37 -3.29 7.21
CA VAL A 2 -33.85 -2.58 6.04
C VAL A 2 -32.50 -1.98 6.41
N TRP A 3 -31.50 -2.12 5.54
CA TRP A 3 -30.17 -1.58 5.73
C TRP A 3 -29.78 -0.72 4.54
N ASN A 4 -29.17 0.43 4.77
CA ASN A 4 -28.67 1.31 3.74
C ASN A 4 -27.14 1.27 3.76
N VAL A 5 -26.50 1.09 2.61
CA VAL A 5 -25.06 1.15 2.48
C VAL A 5 -24.59 2.59 2.68
N ALA A 6 -23.92 2.86 3.78
CA ALA A 6 -23.43 4.18 4.13
C ALA A 6 -22.11 4.50 3.40
N PHE A 7 -21.14 3.61 3.49
CA PHE A 7 -19.83 3.74 2.83
C PHE A 7 -19.17 2.36 2.68
N ILE A 8 -18.08 2.28 1.92
CA ILE A 8 -17.23 1.10 1.80
C ILE A 8 -15.84 1.44 2.37
N GLY A 9 -15.29 0.54 3.18
CA GLY A 9 -14.00 0.73 3.82
C GLY A 9 -13.43 -0.58 4.35
N PHE A 10 -12.37 -0.54 5.15
CA PHE A 10 -11.70 -1.72 5.72
C PHE A 10 -11.06 -2.64 4.66
N ALA A 11 -11.81 -3.11 3.66
CA ALA A 11 -11.35 -3.98 2.58
C ALA A 11 -12.18 -3.74 1.31
N PRO A 12 -11.68 -4.11 0.12
CA PRO A 12 -12.45 -4.06 -1.13
C PRO A 12 -13.80 -4.75 -0.99
N GLY A 13 -14.88 -4.03 -1.29
CA GLY A 13 -16.25 -4.55 -1.19
C GLY A 13 -16.81 -4.72 0.22
N PHE A 14 -16.12 -4.28 1.29
CA PHE A 14 -16.68 -4.29 2.65
C PHE A 14 -17.61 -3.09 2.85
N ALA A 15 -18.91 -3.32 2.72
CA ALA A 15 -19.94 -2.30 2.88
C ALA A 15 -20.32 -2.14 4.38
N TYR A 16 -20.19 -0.92 4.88
CA TYR A 16 -20.78 -0.51 6.16
C TYR A 16 -22.22 -0.10 5.92
N MET A 17 -23.15 -0.87 6.48
CA MET A 17 -24.58 -0.66 6.33
C MET A 17 -25.18 -0.17 7.64
N SER A 18 -25.99 0.89 7.60
CA SER A 18 -26.76 1.40 8.73
C SER A 18 -28.26 1.12 8.55
N SER A 19 -28.98 0.91 9.65
CA SER A 19 -30.43 0.74 9.62
C SER A 19 -31.12 1.96 10.25
N PRO A 20 -32.24 2.44 9.71
CA PRO A 20 -33.07 3.44 10.35
C PRO A 20 -33.76 2.88 11.63
N ASP A 21 -33.81 1.57 11.79
CA ASP A 21 -34.40 0.90 12.94
C ASP A 21 -33.48 1.02 14.15
N LYS A 22 -33.97 1.64 15.23
CA LYS A 22 -33.20 1.93 16.46
C LYS A 22 -32.67 0.74 17.28
N PRO A 23 -33.16 -0.53 17.15
CA PRO A 23 -32.68 -1.61 18.01
C PRO A 23 -31.21 -2.05 17.78
N PHE A 24 -30.55 -1.53 16.76
CA PHE A 24 -29.16 -1.90 16.38
C PHE A 24 -28.14 -0.79 16.70
N THR A 25 -28.36 -0.05 17.80
CA THR A 25 -27.40 0.93 18.29
C THR A 25 -26.48 0.31 19.35
N ASP A 26 -25.19 0.65 19.34
CA ASP A 26 -24.19 0.34 20.36
C ASP A 26 -23.91 -1.16 20.61
N ILE A 27 -23.88 -1.97 19.55
CA ILE A 27 -23.44 -3.37 19.65
C ILE A 27 -21.93 -3.41 19.86
N PRO A 28 -21.44 -3.89 21.04
CA PRO A 28 -20.01 -3.87 21.32
C PRO A 28 -19.27 -4.89 20.46
N ARG A 29 -18.05 -4.53 20.05
CA ARG A 29 -17.12 -5.48 19.45
C ARG A 29 -16.61 -6.46 20.49
N LEU A 30 -16.05 -7.57 20.04
CA LEU A 30 -15.35 -8.51 20.92
C LEU A 30 -14.13 -7.83 21.53
N THR A 31 -13.90 -8.02 22.82
CA THR A 31 -12.69 -7.54 23.51
C THR A 31 -11.41 -8.15 22.94
N VAL A 32 -11.48 -9.38 22.45
CA VAL A 32 -10.38 -10.05 21.73
C VAL A 32 -10.89 -10.36 20.33
N PRO A 33 -10.37 -9.68 19.29
CA PRO A 33 -10.75 -9.93 17.90
C PRO A 33 -10.43 -11.39 17.48
N ARG A 34 -11.28 -11.97 16.65
CA ARG A 34 -10.98 -13.26 16.02
C ARG A 34 -9.81 -13.09 15.05
N LYS A 35 -8.90 -14.07 15.05
CA LYS A 35 -7.77 -14.09 14.10
C LYS A 35 -8.23 -14.30 12.65
N LYS A 36 -9.37 -14.99 12.46
CA LYS A 36 -9.93 -15.29 11.15
C LYS A 36 -11.45 -15.30 11.23
N ILE A 37 -12.09 -14.50 10.38
CA ILE A 37 -13.51 -14.48 10.07
C ILE A 37 -13.63 -14.93 8.61
N PRO A 38 -14.42 -15.97 8.28
CA PRO A 38 -14.57 -16.44 6.91
C PRO A 38 -15.26 -15.40 6.00
N SER A 39 -14.90 -15.41 4.72
CA SER A 39 -15.63 -14.69 3.67
C SER A 39 -17.13 -15.02 3.72
N GLY A 40 -17.97 -14.03 3.44
CA GLY A 40 -19.45 -14.16 3.49
C GLY A 40 -20.04 -14.05 4.89
N SER A 41 -19.23 -13.94 5.95
CA SER A 41 -19.76 -13.74 7.33
C SER A 41 -20.43 -12.37 7.45
N LEU A 42 -21.68 -12.36 7.96
CA LEU A 42 -22.44 -11.16 8.29
C LEU A 42 -22.20 -10.80 9.76
N GLY A 43 -21.78 -9.58 10.03
CA GLY A 43 -21.48 -9.10 11.37
C GLY A 43 -22.17 -7.79 11.72
N LEU A 44 -22.23 -7.52 13.05
CA LEU A 44 -22.73 -6.28 13.63
C LEU A 44 -21.66 -5.69 14.56
N ALA A 45 -21.51 -4.36 14.51
CA ALA A 45 -20.72 -3.61 15.49
C ALA A 45 -21.16 -2.14 15.53
N GLY A 46 -21.30 -1.55 16.73
CA GLY A 46 -21.88 -0.22 16.90
C GLY A 46 -23.27 -0.15 16.27
N LYS A 47 -23.43 0.77 15.34
CA LYS A 47 -24.66 0.95 14.55
C LYS A 47 -24.61 0.31 13.15
N TYR A 48 -23.50 -0.38 12.84
CA TYR A 48 -23.26 -0.92 11.50
C TYR A 48 -23.45 -2.43 11.42
N SER A 49 -23.93 -2.87 10.25
CA SER A 49 -23.82 -4.22 9.75
C SER A 49 -22.84 -4.28 8.59
N GLY A 50 -22.22 -5.42 8.35
CA GLY A 50 -21.32 -5.62 7.22
C GLY A 50 -21.08 -7.08 6.91
N ILE A 51 -20.74 -7.36 5.65
CA ILE A 51 -20.40 -8.70 5.19
C ILE A 51 -18.93 -8.73 4.81
N TYR A 52 -18.18 -9.67 5.37
CA TYR A 52 -16.75 -9.82 5.10
C TYR A 52 -16.53 -10.34 3.68
N PRO A 53 -15.86 -9.57 2.77
CA PRO A 53 -15.64 -9.98 1.38
C PRO A 53 -14.59 -11.07 1.22
N LYS A 54 -13.67 -11.17 2.18
CA LYS A 54 -12.58 -12.16 2.24
C LYS A 54 -12.30 -12.58 3.68
N ASP A 55 -11.57 -13.68 3.84
CA ASP A 55 -11.05 -14.08 5.15
C ASP A 55 -10.25 -12.94 5.79
N SER A 56 -10.66 -12.50 6.98
CA SER A 56 -10.08 -11.32 7.63
C SER A 56 -10.12 -11.45 9.16
N PRO A 57 -9.19 -10.86 9.90
CA PRO A 57 -9.35 -10.71 11.35
C PRO A 57 -10.46 -9.71 11.64
N GLY A 58 -11.13 -9.83 12.79
CA GLY A 58 -12.15 -8.86 13.19
C GLY A 58 -12.85 -9.17 14.49
N GLY A 59 -13.41 -8.11 15.12
CA GLY A 59 -14.10 -8.16 16.40
C GLY A 59 -15.63 -8.02 16.34
N TRP A 60 -16.24 -8.06 15.15
CA TRP A 60 -17.67 -7.90 15.00
C TRP A 60 -18.44 -9.12 15.48
N GLN A 61 -19.68 -8.91 16.01
CA GLN A 61 -20.59 -9.99 16.40
C GLN A 61 -21.15 -10.64 15.14
N LEU A 62 -20.82 -11.91 14.90
CA LEU A 62 -21.31 -12.65 13.73
C LEU A 62 -22.73 -13.16 13.97
N ILE A 63 -23.62 -12.88 13.03
CA ILE A 63 -25.05 -13.20 13.12
C ILE A 63 -25.55 -14.08 11.97
N GLY A 64 -24.76 -14.29 10.94
CA GLY A 64 -25.15 -15.11 9.78
C GLY A 64 -24.02 -15.20 8.76
N THR A 65 -24.34 -15.89 7.66
CA THR A 65 -23.45 -16.04 6.51
C THR A 65 -24.25 -15.94 5.22
N THR A 66 -23.58 -15.49 4.14
CA THR A 66 -24.12 -15.50 2.78
C THR A 66 -23.15 -16.19 1.83
N THR A 67 -23.68 -16.79 0.77
CA THR A 67 -22.89 -17.35 -0.34
C THR A 67 -22.59 -16.31 -1.41
N GLU A 68 -23.24 -15.13 -1.34
CA GLU A 68 -23.00 -14.05 -2.30
C GLU A 68 -21.59 -13.48 -2.14
N LYS A 69 -20.88 -13.41 -3.26
CA LYS A 69 -19.54 -12.77 -3.28
C LYS A 69 -19.68 -11.26 -3.19
N MET A 70 -19.17 -10.64 -2.13
CA MET A 70 -19.18 -9.18 -1.98
C MET A 70 -18.19 -8.51 -2.92
N TRP A 71 -17.13 -9.20 -3.32
CA TRP A 71 -16.08 -8.72 -4.21
C TRP A 71 -15.79 -9.73 -5.32
N ASP A 72 -15.82 -9.26 -6.60
CA ASP A 72 -15.52 -10.11 -7.75
C ASP A 72 -15.05 -9.23 -8.94
N LEU A 73 -13.79 -9.34 -9.33
CA LEU A 73 -13.19 -8.56 -10.41
C LEU A 73 -13.78 -8.86 -11.80
N GLU A 74 -14.47 -9.98 -11.97
CA GLU A 74 -15.14 -10.33 -13.23
C GLU A 74 -16.43 -9.52 -13.45
N ARG A 75 -16.92 -8.81 -12.43
CA ARG A 75 -18.10 -7.94 -12.56
C ARG A 75 -17.70 -6.59 -13.13
N LYS A 76 -18.64 -5.95 -13.82
CA LYS A 76 -18.50 -4.54 -14.24
C LYS A 76 -18.21 -3.60 -13.07
N ASN A 77 -18.89 -3.82 -11.93
CA ASN A 77 -18.59 -3.21 -10.63
C ASN A 77 -18.10 -4.33 -9.72
N PRO A 78 -16.82 -4.39 -9.36
CA PRO A 78 -16.29 -5.46 -8.53
C PRO A 78 -16.97 -5.59 -7.17
N ALA A 79 -17.32 -4.47 -6.52
CA ALA A 79 -18.12 -4.47 -5.30
C ALA A 79 -19.59 -4.75 -5.61
N LEU A 80 -20.18 -5.75 -4.94
CA LEU A 80 -21.62 -6.07 -5.08
C LEU A 80 -22.49 -4.95 -4.53
N LEU A 81 -22.10 -4.40 -3.38
CA LEU A 81 -22.81 -3.33 -2.68
C LEU A 81 -22.08 -2.02 -2.90
N LEU A 82 -22.85 -0.97 -3.21
CA LEU A 82 -22.33 0.40 -3.41
C LEU A 82 -23.02 1.38 -2.45
N PRO A 83 -22.37 2.48 -2.05
CA PRO A 83 -22.99 3.50 -1.22
C PRO A 83 -24.34 3.98 -1.78
N GLY A 84 -25.33 4.13 -0.90
CA GLY A 84 -26.71 4.50 -1.26
C GLY A 84 -27.63 3.35 -1.62
N MET A 85 -27.13 2.11 -1.79
CA MET A 85 -27.97 0.95 -2.02
C MET A 85 -28.73 0.55 -0.74
N THR A 86 -29.94 0.00 -0.92
CA THR A 86 -30.74 -0.60 0.13
C THR A 86 -30.61 -2.12 0.09
N VAL A 87 -30.38 -2.73 1.25
CA VAL A 87 -30.16 -4.16 1.43
C VAL A 87 -31.22 -4.76 2.35
N HIS A 88 -31.79 -5.88 1.92
CA HIS A 88 -32.69 -6.71 2.73
C HIS A 88 -32.05 -8.07 2.96
N PHE A 89 -31.97 -8.48 4.24
CA PHE A 89 -31.57 -9.84 4.59
C PHE A 89 -32.77 -10.74 4.73
N GLU A 90 -32.73 -11.90 4.08
CA GLU A 90 -33.73 -12.95 4.18
C GLU A 90 -33.09 -14.20 4.76
N ASP A 91 -33.74 -14.78 5.79
CA ASP A 91 -33.32 -16.08 6.34
C ASP A 91 -33.76 -17.20 5.40
N VAL A 92 -32.77 -17.86 4.81
CA VAL A 92 -32.96 -18.97 3.88
C VAL A 92 -32.59 -20.32 4.49
N THR A 93 -32.39 -20.41 5.79
CA THR A 93 -31.96 -21.63 6.50
C THR A 93 -32.85 -22.84 6.22
N HIS A 94 -34.14 -22.61 5.97
CA HIS A 94 -35.13 -23.66 5.69
C HIS A 94 -35.44 -23.88 4.19
N ARG A 95 -34.73 -23.19 3.29
CA ARG A 95 -34.88 -23.37 1.83
C ARG A 95 -33.83 -24.35 1.32
N PRO A 96 -34.16 -25.32 0.48
CA PRO A 96 -33.16 -26.16 -0.16
C PRO A 96 -32.30 -25.28 -1.07
N THR A 97 -31.03 -25.09 -0.70
CA THR A 97 -30.07 -24.32 -1.48
C THR A 97 -29.29 -25.28 -2.37
N THR A 98 -29.40 -25.14 -3.68
CA THR A 98 -28.48 -25.80 -4.60
C THR A 98 -27.17 -25.08 -4.53
N VAL A 99 -26.16 -25.69 -3.88
CA VAL A 99 -24.79 -25.16 -3.86
C VAL A 99 -24.19 -25.41 -5.23
N THR A 100 -24.21 -24.39 -6.08
CA THR A 100 -23.39 -24.40 -7.28
C THR A 100 -21.96 -24.09 -6.82
N VAL A 101 -21.10 -25.10 -6.77
CA VAL A 101 -19.67 -24.89 -6.54
C VAL A 101 -19.15 -24.11 -7.75
N PRO A 102 -18.68 -22.86 -7.60
CA PRO A 102 -18.09 -22.15 -8.72
C PRO A 102 -16.86 -22.95 -9.16
N GLN A 103 -16.84 -23.44 -10.38
CA GLN A 103 -15.58 -23.86 -10.98
C GLN A 103 -14.66 -22.62 -10.98
N GLN A 104 -13.56 -22.68 -10.25
CA GLN A 104 -12.48 -21.73 -10.41
C GLN A 104 -11.99 -21.84 -11.85
N ILE A 105 -12.49 -20.95 -12.71
CA ILE A 105 -11.87 -20.72 -13.99
C ILE A 105 -10.61 -19.89 -13.68
N THR A 106 -9.54 -20.59 -13.35
CA THR A 106 -8.21 -19.98 -13.45
C THR A 106 -8.01 -19.70 -14.94
N ARG A 107 -8.32 -18.49 -15.37
CA ARG A 107 -7.75 -17.96 -16.61
C ARG A 107 -6.25 -17.88 -16.37
N LYS A 108 -5.51 -18.93 -16.74
CA LYS A 108 -4.12 -18.79 -17.11
C LYS A 108 -4.15 -17.85 -18.31
N ALA A 109 -3.67 -16.61 -18.14
CA ALA A 109 -3.33 -15.78 -19.27
C ALA A 109 -2.50 -16.66 -20.22
N GLU A 110 -2.94 -16.80 -21.46
CA GLU A 110 -2.11 -17.46 -22.46
C GLU A 110 -0.78 -16.71 -22.51
N PRO A 111 0.37 -17.41 -22.46
CA PRO A 111 1.65 -16.74 -22.56
C PRO A 111 1.65 -15.96 -23.89
N LYS A 112 1.65 -14.64 -23.81
CA LYS A 112 1.94 -13.81 -24.98
C LYS A 112 3.27 -14.33 -25.54
N GLN A 113 3.39 -14.49 -26.85
CA GLN A 113 4.65 -14.94 -27.54
C GLN A 113 5.76 -13.87 -27.45
N SER A 114 5.82 -13.12 -26.37
CA SER A 114 6.83 -12.11 -26.11
C SER A 114 8.03 -12.77 -25.44
N VAL A 115 9.20 -12.50 -25.95
CA VAL A 115 10.45 -12.98 -25.37
C VAL A 115 10.75 -12.15 -24.12
N PRO A 116 11.14 -12.79 -22.99
CA PRO A 116 11.43 -12.06 -21.76
C PRO A 116 12.64 -11.13 -21.95
N LEU A 117 12.58 -9.92 -21.44
CA LEU A 117 13.71 -9.00 -21.43
C LEU A 117 14.80 -9.48 -20.47
N PHE A 118 14.41 -9.84 -19.26
CA PHE A 118 15.31 -10.45 -18.27
C PHE A 118 14.58 -11.42 -17.35
N THR A 119 15.33 -12.30 -16.71
CA THR A 119 14.84 -13.25 -15.71
C THR A 119 15.52 -12.99 -14.36
N ILE A 120 14.74 -13.01 -13.27
CA ILE A 120 15.23 -12.81 -11.92
C ILE A 120 16.02 -14.03 -11.46
N THR A 121 17.31 -13.84 -11.16
CA THR A 121 18.25 -14.90 -10.72
C THR A 121 18.53 -14.89 -9.22
N ALA A 122 18.25 -13.76 -8.54
CA ALA A 122 18.16 -13.67 -7.07
C ALA A 122 17.14 -12.61 -6.68
N PRO A 123 16.24 -12.93 -5.73
CA PRO A 123 15.23 -11.99 -5.29
C PRO A 123 15.80 -11.02 -4.25
N SER A 124 15.16 -9.85 -4.14
CA SER A 124 15.23 -8.95 -3.00
C SER A 124 14.27 -9.38 -1.89
N LEU A 125 14.27 -8.66 -0.77
CA LEU A 125 13.31 -8.85 0.32
C LEU A 125 11.85 -8.69 -0.14
N GLN A 126 11.61 -7.75 -1.05
CA GLN A 126 10.33 -7.53 -1.70
C GLN A 126 10.56 -6.87 -3.06
N MET A 127 9.84 -7.33 -4.08
CA MET A 127 9.86 -6.78 -5.42
C MET A 127 8.42 -6.71 -5.92
N LEU A 128 7.94 -5.49 -6.17
CA LEU A 128 6.56 -5.24 -6.56
C LEU A 128 6.53 -4.40 -7.83
N ILE A 129 5.63 -4.71 -8.73
CA ILE A 129 5.33 -3.79 -9.83
C ILE A 129 4.47 -2.66 -9.24
N GLN A 130 4.87 -1.43 -9.51
CA GLN A 130 4.22 -0.22 -9.03
C GLN A 130 4.16 0.84 -10.13
N ASP A 131 3.05 1.59 -10.17
CA ASP A 131 2.83 2.80 -10.95
C ASP A 131 2.36 3.94 -10.03
N GLU A 132 1.61 4.92 -10.52
CA GLU A 132 1.03 6.00 -9.70
C GLU A 132 -0.14 5.54 -8.82
N GLY A 133 -0.59 4.29 -8.96
CA GLY A 133 -1.66 3.68 -8.17
C GLY A 133 -3.05 3.80 -8.77
N ARG A 134 -4.05 3.28 -8.03
CA ARG A 134 -5.47 3.16 -8.43
C ARG A 134 -6.27 4.38 -8.00
N LEU A 135 -6.26 5.42 -8.77
CA LEU A 135 -7.06 6.62 -8.48
C LEU A 135 -8.56 6.33 -8.62
N ASN A 136 -9.38 7.06 -7.83
CA ASN A 136 -10.84 7.06 -7.91
C ASN A 136 -11.52 5.70 -7.64
N GLN A 137 -10.94 4.83 -6.82
CA GLN A 137 -11.50 3.52 -6.46
C GLN A 137 -11.95 3.42 -4.98
N THR A 138 -11.89 4.50 -4.22
CA THR A 138 -12.24 4.53 -2.78
C THR A 138 -13.71 4.19 -2.53
N ASN A 139 -14.61 4.52 -3.47
CA ASN A 139 -16.04 4.21 -3.42
C ASN A 139 -16.36 2.70 -3.44
N ILE A 140 -15.40 1.87 -3.83
CA ILE A 140 -15.51 0.40 -3.79
C ILE A 140 -14.57 -0.24 -2.77
N GLY A 141 -13.94 0.56 -1.91
CA GLY A 141 -13.09 0.10 -0.82
C GLY A 141 -11.65 -0.20 -1.22
N VAL A 142 -11.18 0.34 -2.34
CA VAL A 142 -9.82 0.12 -2.85
C VAL A 142 -8.98 1.38 -2.64
N GLY A 143 -7.84 1.20 -1.97
CA GLY A 143 -6.84 2.23 -1.76
C GLY A 143 -6.07 2.57 -3.05
N VAL A 144 -5.34 3.68 -3.01
CA VAL A 144 -4.52 4.10 -4.16
C VAL A 144 -3.34 3.16 -4.38
N ALA A 145 -2.69 2.69 -3.32
CA ALA A 145 -1.41 1.98 -3.39
C ALA A 145 -0.36 2.79 -4.19
N GLY A 146 0.32 2.21 -5.17
CA GLY A 146 1.30 2.89 -6.00
C GLY A 146 2.70 2.93 -5.39
N ALA A 147 3.65 3.46 -6.16
CA ALA A 147 5.03 3.64 -5.71
C ALA A 147 5.09 4.53 -4.45
N MET A 148 5.86 4.12 -3.46
CA MET A 148 5.93 4.87 -2.20
C MET A 148 6.76 6.16 -2.32
N ASP A 149 7.79 6.18 -3.18
CA ASP A 149 8.57 7.37 -3.56
C ASP A 149 8.28 7.67 -5.04
N LEU A 150 7.24 8.49 -5.26
CA LEU A 150 6.80 8.86 -6.61
C LEU A 150 7.88 9.64 -7.37
N SER A 151 8.63 10.50 -6.70
CA SER A 151 9.70 11.27 -7.34
C SER A 151 10.78 10.37 -7.91
N ALA A 152 11.17 9.33 -7.16
CA ALA A 152 12.15 8.36 -7.63
C ALA A 152 11.63 7.50 -8.79
N MET A 153 10.36 7.04 -8.73
CA MET A 153 9.72 6.32 -9.82
C MET A 153 9.70 7.17 -11.10
N HIS A 154 9.27 8.43 -11.01
CA HIS A 154 9.25 9.36 -12.12
C HIS A 154 10.65 9.60 -12.72
N SER A 155 11.68 9.75 -11.85
CA SER A 155 13.05 9.91 -12.29
C SER A 155 13.57 8.68 -13.04
N ALA A 156 13.33 7.47 -12.52
CA ALA A 156 13.69 6.23 -13.18
C ALA A 156 13.10 6.14 -14.61
N ASN A 157 11.82 6.49 -14.76
CA ASN A 157 11.15 6.51 -16.05
C ASN A 157 11.71 7.57 -16.99
N ARG A 158 11.97 8.81 -16.52
CA ARG A 158 12.57 9.87 -17.36
C ARG A 158 13.96 9.49 -17.84
N ILE A 159 14.77 8.82 -17.01
CA ILE A 159 16.12 8.38 -17.41
C ILE A 159 16.05 7.43 -18.61
N VAL A 160 15.11 6.50 -18.64
CA VAL A 160 14.95 5.60 -19.79
C VAL A 160 14.04 6.16 -20.91
N GLY A 161 13.52 7.39 -20.72
CA GLY A 161 12.67 8.09 -21.69
C GLY A 161 11.23 7.62 -21.74
N ASN A 162 10.74 6.92 -20.72
CA ASN A 162 9.33 6.53 -20.58
C ASN A 162 8.48 7.72 -20.10
N PRO A 163 7.15 7.72 -20.32
CA PRO A 163 6.21 8.51 -19.54
C PRO A 163 6.38 8.23 -18.04
N THR A 164 6.18 9.24 -17.20
CA THR A 164 6.47 9.15 -15.75
C THR A 164 5.60 8.15 -15.01
N ASP A 165 4.38 7.90 -15.48
CA ASP A 165 3.38 6.98 -14.94
C ASP A 165 3.59 5.51 -15.33
N THR A 166 4.61 5.23 -16.17
CA THR A 166 4.92 3.86 -16.63
C THR A 166 5.27 2.96 -15.44
N PRO A 167 4.72 1.73 -15.37
CA PRO A 167 5.03 0.78 -14.30
C PRO A 167 6.52 0.46 -14.20
N VAL A 168 7.02 0.38 -12.96
CA VAL A 168 8.40 0.04 -12.60
C VAL A 168 8.42 -1.09 -11.57
N ILE A 169 9.59 -1.64 -11.27
CA ILE A 169 9.78 -2.56 -10.15
C ILE A 169 10.28 -1.78 -8.94
N GLU A 170 9.46 -1.71 -7.88
CA GLU A 170 9.87 -1.23 -6.56
C GLU A 170 10.60 -2.36 -5.84
N VAL A 171 11.87 -2.12 -5.47
CA VAL A 171 12.78 -3.09 -4.86
C VAL A 171 13.13 -2.65 -3.44
N LEU A 172 12.80 -3.47 -2.45
CA LEU A 172 13.07 -3.17 -1.04
C LEU A 172 14.49 -3.59 -0.67
N ASN A 173 15.31 -2.62 -0.23
CA ASN A 173 16.65 -2.85 0.30
C ASN A 173 17.66 -3.47 -0.69
N GLY A 174 17.50 -3.22 -2.00
CA GLY A 174 18.38 -3.78 -3.03
C GLY A 174 18.36 -5.30 -3.08
N GLY A 175 19.43 -5.91 -3.57
CA GLY A 175 19.62 -7.37 -3.61
C GLY A 175 19.05 -8.07 -4.86
N LEU A 176 18.19 -7.41 -5.64
CA LEU A 176 17.70 -7.95 -6.92
C LEU A 176 18.86 -8.26 -7.86
N LYS A 177 18.94 -9.50 -8.35
CA LYS A 177 19.82 -9.91 -9.42
C LYS A 177 19.01 -10.49 -10.59
N ALA A 178 19.37 -10.12 -11.81
CA ALA A 178 18.71 -10.60 -13.01
C ALA A 178 19.70 -10.83 -14.16
N LYS A 179 19.28 -11.68 -15.10
CA LYS A 179 20.02 -11.96 -16.33
C LYS A 179 19.22 -11.53 -17.54
N MET A 180 19.84 -10.75 -18.41
CA MET A 180 19.27 -10.28 -19.66
C MET A 180 19.05 -11.44 -20.62
N GLN A 181 17.86 -11.49 -21.22
CA GLN A 181 17.50 -12.43 -22.28
C GLN A 181 17.50 -11.75 -23.65
N HIS A 182 17.44 -10.42 -23.65
CA HIS A 182 17.56 -9.53 -24.80
C HIS A 182 18.22 -8.23 -24.41
N ALA A 183 18.79 -7.53 -25.39
CA ALA A 183 19.33 -6.19 -25.20
C ALA A 183 18.24 -5.21 -24.73
N GLY A 184 18.60 -4.30 -23.84
CA GLY A 184 17.70 -3.29 -23.32
C GLY A 184 18.36 -2.26 -22.43
N VAL A 185 17.66 -1.16 -22.20
CA VAL A 185 18.12 -0.07 -21.33
C VAL A 185 17.31 -0.07 -20.05
N ILE A 186 18.00 -0.06 -18.92
CA ILE A 186 17.40 0.06 -17.59
C ILE A 186 17.88 1.33 -16.89
N ALA A 187 17.14 1.75 -15.86
CA ALA A 187 17.60 2.74 -14.90
C ALA A 187 17.12 2.39 -13.51
N VAL A 188 17.90 2.74 -12.50
CA VAL A 188 17.57 2.59 -11.08
C VAL A 188 17.61 3.96 -10.42
N ALA A 189 16.55 4.33 -9.71
CA ALA A 189 16.46 5.54 -8.91
C ALA A 189 15.99 5.20 -7.48
N GLY A 190 15.90 6.21 -6.60
CA GLY A 190 15.49 6.05 -5.20
C GLY A 190 16.70 5.94 -4.26
N ALA A 191 16.76 4.89 -3.47
CA ALA A 191 17.86 4.65 -2.52
C ALA A 191 19.24 4.67 -3.20
N ILE A 192 20.26 5.14 -2.50
CA ILE A 192 21.63 5.26 -3.03
C ILE A 192 22.26 3.87 -3.09
N SER A 193 22.25 3.29 -4.30
CA SER A 193 22.77 1.95 -4.58
C SER A 193 23.72 1.97 -5.76
N ASN A 194 24.70 1.07 -5.77
CA ASN A 194 25.46 0.74 -6.97
C ASN A 194 24.75 -0.42 -7.70
N ILE A 195 24.80 -0.38 -9.02
CA ILE A 195 24.32 -1.44 -9.89
C ILE A 195 25.55 -2.14 -10.48
N ARG A 196 25.82 -3.36 -10.00
CA ARG A 196 26.90 -4.19 -10.56
C ARG A 196 26.43 -4.90 -11.78
N VAL A 197 27.16 -4.73 -12.87
CA VAL A 197 26.94 -5.44 -14.13
C VAL A 197 28.09 -6.42 -14.35
N LYS A 198 27.75 -7.67 -14.69
CA LYS A 198 28.68 -8.66 -15.22
C LYS A 198 28.30 -8.88 -16.67
N PHE A 199 29.15 -8.45 -17.58
CA PHE A 199 28.95 -8.61 -19.01
C PHE A 199 29.08 -10.06 -19.47
N ALA A 200 28.51 -10.39 -20.61
CA ALA A 200 28.54 -11.74 -21.19
C ALA A 200 29.97 -12.23 -21.46
N ASP A 201 30.93 -11.32 -21.70
CA ASP A 201 32.35 -11.62 -21.88
C ASP A 201 33.10 -11.89 -20.56
N GLY A 202 32.39 -11.76 -19.41
CA GLY A 202 32.92 -11.99 -18.07
C GLY A 202 33.52 -10.75 -17.40
N GLN A 203 33.61 -9.60 -18.06
CA GLN A 203 34.02 -8.35 -17.44
C GLN A 203 32.94 -7.87 -16.44
N THR A 204 33.34 -6.99 -15.51
CA THR A 204 32.41 -6.41 -14.53
C THR A 204 32.59 -4.90 -14.46
N ALA A 205 31.48 -4.17 -14.26
CA ALA A 205 31.47 -2.74 -13.99
C ALA A 205 30.43 -2.41 -12.92
N ASP A 206 30.68 -1.34 -12.18
CA ASP A 206 29.74 -0.76 -11.22
C ASP A 206 29.21 0.57 -11.76
N PHE A 207 27.90 0.70 -11.79
CA PHE A 207 27.19 1.91 -12.22
C PHE A 207 26.50 2.54 -11.01
N ALA A 208 26.46 3.86 -10.93
CA ALA A 208 25.66 4.55 -9.95
C ALA A 208 24.16 4.47 -10.31
N SER A 209 23.27 4.63 -9.33
CA SER A 209 21.86 4.96 -9.59
C SER A 209 21.73 6.31 -10.33
N TYR A 210 20.58 6.59 -10.91
CA TYR A 210 20.23 7.80 -11.66
C TYR A 210 20.98 7.98 -12.99
N GLN A 211 21.36 6.89 -13.64
CA GLN A 211 21.88 6.92 -15.03
C GLN A 211 21.29 5.77 -15.86
N PRO A 212 21.20 5.94 -17.18
CA PRO A 212 20.82 4.83 -18.06
C PRO A 212 21.94 3.81 -18.13
N ILE A 213 21.56 2.53 -18.10
CA ILE A 213 22.49 1.40 -18.23
C ILE A 213 22.03 0.57 -19.42
N ASP A 214 22.86 0.51 -20.44
CA ASP A 214 22.64 -0.31 -21.65
C ASP A 214 23.22 -1.71 -21.40
N LEU A 215 22.41 -2.73 -21.66
CA LEU A 215 22.72 -4.13 -21.37
C LEU A 215 22.40 -4.99 -22.59
N ASP A 216 23.29 -5.92 -22.90
CA ASP A 216 23.13 -6.89 -23.97
C ASP A 216 22.58 -8.23 -23.46
N GLU A 217 22.18 -9.09 -24.42
CA GLU A 217 21.77 -10.46 -24.11
C GLU A 217 22.89 -11.20 -23.40
N GLY A 218 22.57 -11.87 -22.28
CA GLY A 218 23.51 -12.62 -21.47
C GLY A 218 24.15 -11.83 -20.34
N ASP A 219 24.08 -10.49 -20.34
CA ASP A 219 24.54 -9.67 -19.24
C ASP A 219 23.75 -9.96 -17.97
N GLU A 220 24.41 -9.86 -16.81
CA GLU A 220 23.78 -9.96 -15.50
C GLU A 220 23.91 -8.62 -14.77
N PHE A 221 22.83 -8.14 -14.18
CA PHE A 221 22.90 -6.97 -13.33
C PHE A 221 22.41 -7.27 -11.92
N GLN A 222 22.93 -6.53 -10.94
CA GLN A 222 22.53 -6.63 -9.54
C GLN A 222 22.43 -5.23 -8.92
N ILE A 223 21.27 -4.90 -8.36
CA ILE A 223 21.10 -3.73 -7.50
C ILE A 223 21.71 -4.09 -6.14
N GLN A 224 22.83 -3.44 -5.78
CA GLN A 224 23.47 -3.68 -4.49
C GLN A 224 22.60 -3.15 -3.33
N PRO A 225 22.75 -3.66 -2.11
CA PRO A 225 22.12 -3.04 -0.93
C PRO A 225 22.44 -1.56 -0.85
N PRO A 226 21.46 -0.70 -0.53
CA PRO A 226 21.66 0.74 -0.50
C PRO A 226 22.59 1.16 0.64
N THR A 227 23.35 2.21 0.40
CA THR A 227 24.17 2.88 1.44
C THR A 227 23.39 3.95 2.19
N ALA A 228 22.27 4.42 1.62
CA ALA A 228 21.29 5.31 2.22
C ALA A 228 19.93 5.17 1.52
N GLY A 229 18.84 5.43 2.24
CA GLY A 229 17.48 5.14 1.77
C GLY A 229 17.12 3.67 1.93
N LEU A 230 16.00 3.28 1.35
CA LEU A 230 15.42 1.93 1.54
C LEU A 230 14.93 1.29 0.24
N ARG A 231 14.31 2.07 -0.66
CA ARG A 231 13.64 1.55 -1.86
C ARG A 231 14.29 2.05 -3.13
N ASN A 232 14.52 1.10 -4.04
CA ASN A 232 14.94 1.40 -5.40
C ASN A 232 13.77 1.17 -6.37
N TYR A 233 13.77 1.93 -7.46
CA TYR A 233 12.80 1.85 -8.54
C TYR A 233 13.55 1.52 -9.83
N LEU A 234 13.31 0.32 -10.35
CA LEU A 234 13.92 -0.17 -11.59
C LEU A 234 12.95 0.06 -12.75
N ALA A 235 13.28 0.99 -13.62
CA ALA A 235 12.58 1.23 -14.88
C ALA A 235 13.27 0.51 -16.05
N VAL A 236 12.44 0.09 -17.00
CA VAL A 236 12.88 -0.53 -18.27
C VAL A 236 12.41 0.37 -19.41
N ARG A 237 13.29 0.69 -20.37
CA ARG A 237 12.90 1.43 -21.56
C ARG A 237 11.83 0.68 -22.35
N GLY A 238 10.74 1.38 -22.68
CA GLY A 238 9.54 0.78 -23.30
C GLY A 238 8.54 0.22 -22.28
N GLY A 239 8.85 0.31 -20.98
CA GLY A 239 7.98 -0.15 -19.88
C GLY A 239 8.02 -1.66 -19.67
N ILE A 240 7.17 -2.13 -18.76
CA ILE A 240 6.97 -3.53 -18.40
C ILE A 240 5.61 -3.98 -18.95
N ASP A 241 5.55 -5.12 -19.65
CA ASP A 241 4.30 -5.72 -20.10
C ASP A 241 3.59 -6.38 -18.91
N VAL A 242 2.57 -5.71 -18.40
CA VAL A 242 1.78 -6.14 -17.25
C VAL A 242 0.32 -5.79 -17.46
N GLU A 243 -0.59 -6.70 -17.09
CA GLU A 243 -2.03 -6.47 -17.15
C GLU A 243 -2.48 -5.60 -15.97
N PRO A 244 -3.06 -4.42 -16.20
CA PRO A 244 -3.54 -3.57 -15.12
C PRO A 244 -4.82 -4.13 -14.47
N VAL A 245 -4.95 -3.94 -13.15
CA VAL A 245 -6.16 -4.25 -12.39
C VAL A 245 -6.76 -2.94 -11.89
N LEU A 246 -8.00 -2.64 -12.26
CA LEU A 246 -8.67 -1.36 -11.95
C LEU A 246 -7.84 -0.14 -12.41
N ASN A 247 -7.33 -0.20 -13.64
CA ASN A 247 -6.54 0.82 -14.32
C ASN A 247 -5.16 1.11 -13.67
N SER A 248 -4.60 0.19 -12.89
CA SER A 248 -3.26 0.33 -12.33
C SER A 248 -2.53 -1.01 -12.33
N ALA A 249 -1.24 -0.97 -12.61
CA ALA A 249 -0.33 -2.11 -12.50
C ALA A 249 0.25 -2.27 -11.08
N SER A 250 -0.10 -1.40 -10.14
CA SER A 250 0.42 -1.48 -8.78
C SER A 250 -0.12 -2.69 -8.03
N PHE A 251 0.76 -3.35 -7.27
CA PHE A 251 0.35 -4.31 -6.26
C PHE A 251 0.02 -3.60 -4.95
N ASP A 252 -1.18 -3.82 -4.44
CA ASP A 252 -1.64 -3.39 -3.11
C ASP A 252 -1.51 -4.57 -2.15
N SER A 253 -0.64 -4.46 -1.15
CA SER A 253 -0.36 -5.56 -0.21
C SER A 253 -1.48 -5.80 0.81
N LEU A 254 -2.31 -4.80 1.11
CA LEU A 254 -3.45 -4.94 2.02
C LEU A 254 -4.68 -5.51 1.31
N ALA A 255 -5.02 -4.94 0.16
CA ALA A 255 -6.14 -5.40 -0.65
C ALA A 255 -5.85 -6.72 -1.37
N VAL A 256 -4.57 -7.04 -1.62
CA VAL A 256 -4.08 -8.16 -2.45
C VAL A 256 -4.63 -8.00 -3.88
N LEU A 257 -4.35 -6.84 -4.46
CA LEU A 257 -4.80 -6.47 -5.82
C LEU A 257 -3.60 -6.10 -6.68
N GLY A 258 -3.62 -6.51 -7.94
CA GLY A 258 -2.56 -6.26 -8.92
C GLY A 258 -1.72 -7.50 -9.20
N PRO A 259 -0.64 -7.35 -9.97
CA PRO A 259 0.26 -8.45 -10.29
C PRO A 259 0.93 -8.97 -9.02
N GLU A 260 1.06 -10.30 -8.92
CA GLU A 260 1.71 -10.94 -7.77
C GLU A 260 3.12 -10.40 -7.51
N PRO A 261 3.58 -10.35 -6.25
CA PRO A 261 4.96 -10.02 -5.93
C PRO A 261 5.95 -10.89 -6.71
N LEU A 262 6.96 -10.26 -7.28
CA LEU A 262 7.98 -10.93 -8.09
C LEU A 262 8.88 -11.82 -7.22
N LYS A 263 9.34 -12.94 -7.79
CA LYS A 263 10.13 -13.97 -7.11
C LYS A 263 11.24 -14.52 -8.01
N LEU A 264 12.08 -15.35 -7.44
CA LEU A 264 13.12 -16.08 -8.17
C LEU A 264 12.52 -16.86 -9.35
N GLY A 265 13.12 -16.69 -10.53
CA GLY A 265 12.73 -17.36 -11.77
C GLY A 265 11.66 -16.63 -12.57
N ASP A 266 11.03 -15.58 -12.03
CA ASP A 266 10.08 -14.79 -12.80
C ASP A 266 10.80 -14.03 -13.91
N SER A 267 10.11 -13.92 -15.04
CA SER A 267 10.59 -13.21 -16.22
C SER A 267 9.84 -11.91 -16.41
N ILE A 268 10.56 -10.84 -16.69
CA ILE A 268 10.00 -9.53 -17.02
C ILE A 268 10.01 -9.36 -18.53
N TYR A 269 8.85 -9.03 -19.07
CA TYR A 269 8.65 -8.80 -20.49
C TYR A 269 8.61 -7.31 -20.76
N GLN A 270 9.27 -6.89 -21.84
CA GLN A 270 9.27 -5.50 -22.26
C GLN A 270 7.88 -5.09 -22.76
N GLY A 271 7.41 -3.94 -22.29
CA GLY A 271 6.19 -3.31 -22.77
C GLY A 271 6.36 -2.65 -24.14
N GLN A 272 5.30 -2.02 -24.62
CA GLN A 272 5.27 -1.31 -25.90
C GLN A 272 5.04 0.20 -25.71
N VAL A 273 5.46 0.73 -24.57
CA VAL A 273 5.33 2.16 -24.30
C VAL A 273 6.27 2.93 -25.22
N LYS A 274 5.75 3.97 -25.88
CA LYS A 274 6.55 4.82 -26.77
C LYS A 274 7.52 5.65 -25.95
N ALA A 275 8.78 5.25 -25.91
CA ALA A 275 9.82 5.98 -25.22
C ALA A 275 10.30 7.19 -26.01
N ALA A 276 10.54 8.29 -25.31
CA ALA A 276 11.19 9.51 -25.81
C ALA A 276 12.72 9.44 -25.68
N ASN A 277 13.39 10.58 -25.70
CA ASN A 277 14.83 10.66 -25.41
C ASN A 277 15.11 10.35 -23.94
N ILE A 278 16.25 9.70 -23.69
CA ILE A 278 16.74 9.46 -22.33
C ILE A 278 17.10 10.79 -21.64
N SER A 279 16.89 10.87 -20.34
CA SER A 279 17.35 11.99 -19.50
C SER A 279 18.68 11.60 -18.82
N VAL A 280 19.68 12.44 -18.98
CA VAL A 280 21.01 12.26 -18.34
C VAL A 280 21.22 13.26 -17.20
N ASN A 281 20.22 14.09 -16.89
CA ASN A 281 20.29 15.18 -15.90
C ASN A 281 19.55 14.88 -14.61
N GLU A 282 19.04 13.66 -14.45
CA GLU A 282 18.36 13.26 -13.20
C GLU A 282 19.37 13.12 -12.07
N VAL A 283 19.07 13.72 -10.92
CA VAL A 283 19.92 13.67 -9.74
C VAL A 283 19.14 13.13 -8.56
N GLY A 284 19.71 12.15 -7.89
CA GLY A 284 19.14 11.59 -6.66
C GLY A 284 19.26 12.54 -5.48
N LYS A 285 18.40 12.33 -4.48
CA LYS A 285 18.52 13.01 -3.18
C LYS A 285 19.80 12.52 -2.50
N SER A 286 20.65 13.46 -2.07
CA SER A 286 21.93 13.15 -1.41
C SER A 286 21.80 12.89 0.10
N ASP A 287 20.66 13.29 0.69
CA ASP A 287 20.38 13.34 2.11
C ASP A 287 19.39 12.25 2.57
N LEU A 288 19.38 11.10 1.87
CA LEU A 288 18.57 9.96 2.26
C LEU A 288 19.05 9.35 3.59
N PRO A 289 18.12 8.94 4.48
CA PRO A 289 18.44 8.47 5.81
C PRO A 289 19.14 7.10 5.82
N LYS A 290 19.97 6.91 6.84
CA LYS A 290 20.63 5.64 7.17
C LYS A 290 20.14 5.13 8.51
N ALA A 291 20.13 3.82 8.70
CA ALA A 291 19.79 3.23 10.00
C ALA A 291 20.60 3.87 11.13
N GLY A 292 19.94 4.22 12.22
CA GLY A 292 20.52 4.94 13.38
C GLY A 292 20.42 6.45 13.32
N GLU A 293 20.10 7.05 12.17
CA GLU A 293 19.94 8.51 12.05
C GLU A 293 18.55 8.97 12.52
N VAL A 294 18.45 10.25 12.86
CA VAL A 294 17.21 10.94 13.20
C VAL A 294 16.73 11.71 11.98
N VAL A 295 15.45 11.48 11.62
CA VAL A 295 14.77 12.14 10.49
C VAL A 295 13.70 13.07 11.04
N GLU A 296 13.78 14.37 10.73
CA GLU A 296 12.74 15.33 11.07
C GLU A 296 11.62 15.29 10.01
N LEU A 297 10.36 15.16 10.47
CA LEU A 297 9.19 15.18 9.61
C LEU A 297 8.21 16.25 10.06
N ASP A 298 7.83 17.12 9.14
CA ASP A 298 6.78 18.12 9.34
C ASP A 298 5.42 17.45 9.44
N ILE A 299 4.64 17.82 10.47
CA ILE A 299 3.28 17.32 10.69
C ILE A 299 2.28 18.46 10.83
N VAL A 300 1.06 18.19 10.35
CA VAL A 300 -0.14 18.97 10.63
C VAL A 300 -0.94 18.20 11.65
N MET A 301 -1.46 18.87 12.69
CA MET A 301 -2.28 18.21 13.70
C MET A 301 -3.56 17.64 13.07
N GLY A 302 -4.04 16.54 13.61
CA GLY A 302 -5.19 15.82 13.09
C GLY A 302 -6.50 16.20 13.77
N PRO A 303 -7.63 15.67 13.27
CA PRO A 303 -8.96 16.01 13.75
C PRO A 303 -9.29 15.41 15.13
N ARG A 304 -8.44 14.52 15.66
CA ARG A 304 -8.67 13.78 16.90
C ARG A 304 -7.67 14.10 18.00
N THR A 305 -7.13 15.34 18.04
CA THR A 305 -6.30 15.82 19.14
C THR A 305 -7.06 15.90 20.46
N ASP A 306 -8.37 16.13 20.42
CA ASP A 306 -9.28 16.11 21.58
C ASP A 306 -9.36 14.75 22.29
N TRP A 307 -8.89 13.67 21.66
CA TRP A 307 -8.80 12.32 22.24
C TRP A 307 -7.59 12.11 23.14
N PHE A 308 -6.69 13.09 23.24
CA PHE A 308 -5.43 12.97 23.96
C PHE A 308 -5.30 14.04 25.04
N GLU A 309 -4.54 13.73 26.10
CA GLU A 309 -4.10 14.73 27.05
C GLU A 309 -3.07 15.68 26.39
N GLN A 310 -3.03 16.91 26.86
CA GLN A 310 -2.12 17.94 26.31
C GLN A 310 -0.65 17.48 26.33
N ASP A 311 -0.23 16.86 27.43
CA ASP A 311 1.13 16.33 27.59
C ASP A 311 1.46 15.28 26.50
N SER A 312 0.48 14.46 26.09
CA SER A 312 0.66 13.49 25.02
C SER A 312 0.79 14.14 23.64
N ILE A 313 0.05 15.22 23.40
CA ILE A 313 0.16 15.99 22.15
C ILE A 313 1.56 16.62 22.04
N GLU A 314 2.06 17.16 23.16
CA GLU A 314 3.42 17.73 23.22
C GLU A 314 4.49 16.64 23.09
N LEU A 315 4.30 15.51 23.79
CA LEU A 315 5.21 14.35 23.75
C LEU A 315 5.42 13.82 22.33
N LEU A 316 4.39 13.84 21.46
CA LEU A 316 4.49 13.44 20.07
C LEU A 316 5.66 14.13 19.36
N CYS A 317 5.87 15.43 19.65
CA CYS A 317 6.94 16.25 19.07
C CYS A 317 8.21 16.30 19.93
N GLN A 318 8.15 15.97 21.22
CA GLN A 318 9.30 16.10 22.14
C GLN A 318 10.23 14.90 22.12
N GLN A 319 9.71 13.68 21.95
CA GLN A 319 10.55 12.48 21.87
C GLN A 319 10.85 12.04 20.43
N GLU A 320 11.80 11.14 20.31
CA GLU A 320 12.12 10.45 19.06
C GLU A 320 11.37 9.11 18.99
N TRP A 321 10.93 8.73 17.79
CA TRP A 321 10.17 7.53 17.54
C TRP A 321 10.98 6.57 16.68
N LEU A 322 11.37 5.42 17.24
CA LEU A 322 12.11 4.38 16.51
C LEU A 322 11.21 3.73 15.46
N VAL A 323 11.68 3.66 14.22
CA VAL A 323 11.06 2.88 13.15
C VAL A 323 11.41 1.40 13.35
N THR A 324 10.42 0.57 13.62
CA THR A 324 10.60 -0.84 13.94
C THR A 324 10.67 -1.72 12.69
N ASN A 325 11.17 -2.96 12.84
CA ASN A 325 11.22 -3.96 11.77
C ASN A 325 9.82 -4.48 11.34
N GLU A 326 8.77 -4.16 12.08
CA GLU A 326 7.38 -4.50 11.73
C GLU A 326 6.77 -3.53 10.70
N SER A 327 7.55 -2.53 10.30
CA SER A 327 7.16 -1.53 9.30
C SER A 327 7.06 -2.13 7.91
N ASN A 328 6.04 -1.72 7.16
CA ASN A 328 5.78 -2.19 5.80
C ASN A 328 5.04 -1.12 4.97
N ARG A 329 4.51 -1.51 3.79
CA ARG A 329 3.77 -0.60 2.90
C ARG A 329 2.42 -0.13 3.46
N VAL A 330 1.86 -0.82 4.46
CA VAL A 330 0.63 -0.40 5.16
C VAL A 330 0.91 0.73 6.12
N GLY A 331 2.04 0.66 6.85
CA GLY A 331 2.44 1.70 7.79
C GLY A 331 3.78 1.44 8.46
N LEU A 332 4.46 2.52 8.81
CA LEU A 332 5.62 2.45 9.70
C LEU A 332 5.13 2.27 11.14
N ARG A 333 5.61 1.22 11.79
CA ARG A 333 5.36 0.95 13.21
C ARG A 333 6.41 1.67 14.02
N LEU A 334 5.96 2.67 14.79
CA LEU A 334 6.84 3.51 15.58
C LEU A 334 6.84 3.09 17.03
N SER A 335 7.99 3.21 17.70
CA SER A 335 8.15 2.92 19.12
C SER A 335 8.86 4.08 19.81
N GLY A 336 8.20 4.71 20.74
CA GLY A 336 8.76 5.74 21.62
C GLY A 336 9.06 5.17 23.01
N GLU A 337 9.89 5.86 23.77
CA GLU A 337 10.21 5.51 25.17
C GLU A 337 8.94 5.58 26.04
N GLN A 338 8.13 6.61 25.82
CA GLN A 338 6.86 6.80 26.49
C GLN A 338 5.71 6.67 25.49
N PRO A 339 4.66 5.88 25.80
CA PRO A 339 3.46 5.81 24.97
C PRO A 339 2.61 7.08 25.10
N LEU A 340 1.89 7.43 24.04
CA LEU A 340 0.89 8.49 24.10
C LEU A 340 -0.35 8.00 24.85
N THR A 341 -0.81 8.80 25.81
CA THR A 341 -1.98 8.48 26.62
C THR A 341 -3.24 9.10 26.01
N ARG A 342 -4.26 8.26 25.80
CA ARG A 342 -5.57 8.74 25.35
C ARG A 342 -6.41 9.18 26.54
N LYS A 343 -7.01 10.36 26.44
CA LYS A 343 -8.03 10.90 27.36
C LYS A 343 -9.35 10.16 27.18
N ILE A 344 -9.72 9.88 25.94
CA ILE A 344 -10.93 9.15 25.55
C ILE A 344 -10.55 7.70 25.27
N THR A 345 -11.08 6.75 26.03
CA THR A 345 -10.71 5.33 26.01
C THR A 345 -11.72 4.42 25.31
N HIS A 346 -12.95 4.91 25.06
CA HIS A 346 -13.92 4.12 24.29
C HIS A 346 -13.50 3.96 22.82
N GLU A 347 -14.16 3.09 22.10
CA GLU A 347 -13.88 2.88 20.68
C GLU A 347 -14.31 4.08 19.85
N LEU A 348 -13.44 4.48 18.90
CA LEU A 348 -13.79 5.43 17.85
C LEU A 348 -14.61 4.71 16.78
N GLU A 349 -15.67 5.35 16.31
CA GLU A 349 -16.34 4.89 15.08
C GLU A 349 -15.35 4.89 13.92
N SER A 350 -15.57 4.00 12.92
CA SER A 350 -14.69 3.94 11.76
C SER A 350 -14.72 5.25 10.98
N GLU A 351 -13.55 5.86 10.82
CA GLU A 351 -13.34 7.11 10.09
C GLU A 351 -12.43 6.89 8.89
N GLY A 352 -12.49 7.78 7.90
CA GLY A 352 -11.58 7.80 6.77
C GLY A 352 -10.14 8.04 7.21
N THR A 353 -9.20 7.38 6.55
CA THR A 353 -7.76 7.56 6.77
C THR A 353 -7.06 7.97 5.49
N CYS A 354 -5.85 8.49 5.58
CA CYS A 354 -5.05 8.91 4.43
C CYS A 354 -3.58 8.53 4.60
N ILE A 355 -2.83 8.59 3.50
CA ILE A 355 -1.36 8.48 3.54
C ILE A 355 -0.82 9.59 4.44
N GLY A 356 0.17 9.26 5.26
CA GLY A 356 0.78 10.18 6.21
C GLY A 356 0.06 10.28 7.56
N ALA A 357 -1.16 9.74 7.71
CA ALA A 357 -1.88 9.80 8.98
C ALA A 357 -1.15 9.05 10.10
N LEU A 358 -1.01 9.70 11.25
CA LEU A 358 -0.47 9.14 12.50
C LEU A 358 -1.62 8.63 13.36
N GLN A 359 -1.91 7.35 13.26
CA GLN A 359 -2.95 6.69 14.04
C GLN A 359 -2.39 6.13 15.35
N ILE A 360 -3.12 6.33 16.45
CA ILE A 360 -2.69 5.91 17.78
C ILE A 360 -3.58 4.78 18.30
N PRO A 361 -3.11 3.52 18.23
CA PRO A 361 -3.80 2.36 18.83
C PRO A 361 -3.76 2.42 20.36
N PRO A 362 -4.47 1.49 21.07
CA PRO A 362 -4.49 1.45 22.54
C PRO A 362 -3.12 1.33 23.21
N SER A 363 -2.10 0.83 22.48
CA SER A 363 -0.72 0.76 22.99
C SER A 363 -0.06 2.14 23.17
N GLY A 364 -0.63 3.21 22.60
CA GLY A 364 -0.03 4.54 22.59
C GLY A 364 1.19 4.70 21.66
N GLN A 365 1.54 3.65 20.90
CA GLN A 365 2.65 3.70 19.94
C GLN A 365 2.11 4.05 18.54
N PRO A 366 2.62 5.11 17.88
CA PRO A 366 2.07 5.58 16.61
C PRO A 366 2.26 4.60 15.46
N VAL A 367 1.28 4.59 14.56
CA VAL A 367 1.39 3.97 13.24
C VAL A 367 1.26 5.06 12.20
N LEU A 368 2.33 5.30 11.44
CA LEU A 368 2.35 6.24 10.32
C LEU A 368 1.89 5.51 9.06
N PHE A 369 0.70 5.83 8.57
CA PHE A 369 0.13 5.18 7.40
C PHE A 369 0.88 5.48 6.11
N MET A 370 1.09 4.42 5.32
CA MET A 370 1.77 4.46 4.02
C MET A 370 0.78 4.14 2.88
N ASN A 371 1.29 3.88 1.68
CA ASN A 371 0.49 3.78 0.46
C ASN A 371 -0.59 2.69 0.48
N ASP A 372 -0.34 1.56 1.15
CA ASP A 372 -1.29 0.44 1.23
C ASP A 372 -2.14 0.49 2.52
N HIS A 373 -2.31 1.67 3.12
CA HIS A 373 -3.09 1.84 4.35
C HIS A 373 -4.57 1.46 4.16
N PRO A 374 -5.27 1.04 5.23
CA PRO A 374 -6.71 0.82 5.15
C PRO A 374 -7.43 2.15 4.94
N LEU A 375 -8.50 2.15 4.11
CA LEU A 375 -9.28 3.37 3.82
C LEU A 375 -10.05 3.90 5.04
N THR A 376 -10.36 3.03 5.99
CA THR A 376 -11.03 3.40 7.23
C THR A 376 -10.35 2.75 8.43
N GLY A 377 -10.34 3.45 9.56
CA GLY A 377 -9.77 2.97 10.81
C GLY A 377 -10.64 3.37 12.01
N GLY A 378 -10.50 2.65 13.11
CA GLY A 378 -11.22 2.89 14.36
C GLY A 378 -10.33 3.38 15.51
N TYR A 379 -9.17 3.95 15.21
CA TYR A 379 -8.30 4.58 16.21
C TYR A 379 -8.06 6.04 15.86
N PRO A 380 -7.89 6.93 16.85
CA PRO A 380 -7.77 8.35 16.59
C PRO A 380 -6.50 8.70 15.81
N VAL A 381 -6.65 9.59 14.82
CA VAL A 381 -5.55 10.19 14.05
C VAL A 381 -5.16 11.49 14.75
N ILE A 382 -3.97 11.51 15.37
CA ILE A 382 -3.47 12.67 16.13
C ILE A 382 -2.84 13.74 15.23
N ALA A 383 -2.24 13.33 14.13
CA ALA A 383 -1.56 14.22 13.16
C ALA A 383 -1.45 13.54 11.79
N SER A 384 -0.98 14.29 10.79
CA SER A 384 -0.60 13.74 9.49
C SER A 384 0.73 14.35 9.04
N VAL A 385 1.62 13.53 8.50
CA VAL A 385 2.87 13.98 7.88
C VAL A 385 2.56 14.78 6.62
N ALA A 386 3.20 15.93 6.50
CA ALA A 386 3.04 16.84 5.37
C ALA A 386 3.46 16.16 4.05
N LYS A 387 2.70 16.43 2.98
CA LYS A 387 2.86 15.75 1.68
C LYS A 387 4.27 15.84 1.10
N HIS A 388 4.98 16.94 1.33
CA HIS A 388 6.34 17.12 0.82
C HIS A 388 7.37 16.16 1.45
N HIS A 389 7.01 15.48 2.55
CA HIS A 389 7.84 14.45 3.18
C HIS A 389 7.47 13.01 2.80
N TRP A 390 6.40 12.76 2.02
CA TRP A 390 5.96 11.39 1.73
C TRP A 390 7.03 10.55 1.03
N ASP A 391 7.71 11.12 0.03
CA ASP A 391 8.82 10.46 -0.65
C ASP A 391 9.99 10.17 0.31
N LEU A 392 10.27 11.09 1.26
CA LEU A 392 11.30 10.88 2.28
C LEU A 392 10.91 9.73 3.23
N VAL A 393 9.65 9.71 3.69
CA VAL A 393 9.14 8.63 4.57
C VAL A 393 9.28 7.26 3.92
N ALA A 394 9.07 7.18 2.59
CA ALA A 394 9.25 5.94 1.83
C ALA A 394 10.69 5.41 1.86
N GLN A 395 11.67 6.28 2.14
CA GLN A 395 13.09 5.96 2.16
C GLN A 395 13.67 5.75 3.57
N ILE A 396 12.85 5.85 4.63
CA ILE A 396 13.31 5.67 6.02
C ILE A 396 13.43 4.17 6.33
N PRO A 397 14.64 3.63 6.58
CA PRO A 397 14.82 2.24 6.98
C PRO A 397 14.46 2.02 8.45
N ALA A 398 14.17 0.77 8.82
CA ALA A 398 14.07 0.37 10.21
C ALA A 398 15.39 0.66 10.96
N GLY A 399 15.27 1.06 12.22
CA GLY A 399 16.40 1.52 13.03
C GLY A 399 16.66 3.02 12.96
N CYS A 400 16.06 3.76 12.01
CA CYS A 400 16.00 5.21 12.08
C CYS A 400 15.07 5.67 13.21
N ARG A 401 15.24 6.92 13.63
CA ARG A 401 14.32 7.59 14.54
C ARG A 401 13.67 8.76 13.82
N ILE A 402 12.40 8.97 14.09
CA ILE A 402 11.63 10.09 13.57
C ILE A 402 11.41 11.11 14.66
N LYS A 403 11.67 12.37 14.38
CA LYS A 403 11.32 13.52 15.18
C LYS A 403 10.24 14.30 14.47
N PHE A 404 9.07 14.42 15.08
CA PHE A 404 7.98 15.18 14.48
C PHE A 404 8.09 16.66 14.82
N LYS A 405 7.82 17.50 13.82
CA LYS A 405 7.79 18.95 13.94
C LYS A 405 6.42 19.47 13.50
N LYS A 406 5.68 20.00 14.45
CA LYS A 406 4.38 20.60 14.17
C LYS A 406 4.54 21.89 13.37
N ILE A 407 3.91 21.98 12.20
CA ILE A 407 3.91 23.15 11.33
C ILE A 407 2.54 23.85 11.26
N ALA A 408 1.45 23.14 11.55
CA ALA A 408 0.10 23.70 11.55
C ALA A 408 -0.83 22.94 12.51
N GLU A 409 -1.89 23.62 12.93
CA GLU A 409 -3.04 23.01 13.60
C GLU A 409 -4.03 22.45 12.57
N PHE A 410 -4.93 21.57 13.04
CA PHE A 410 -6.06 21.14 12.23
C PHE A 410 -7.04 22.32 12.08
N THR A 411 -7.46 22.59 10.86
CA THR A 411 -8.53 23.55 10.57
C THR A 411 -9.65 22.79 9.87
N ASP A 412 -10.84 22.78 10.48
CA ASP A 412 -12.04 22.32 9.78
C ASP A 412 -12.34 23.25 8.61
N PHE A 413 -12.56 22.66 7.44
CA PHE A 413 -13.09 23.41 6.30
C PHE A 413 -14.60 23.63 6.49
N GLU A 414 -14.98 24.28 7.60
CA GLU A 414 -16.32 24.82 7.73
C GLU A 414 -16.29 26.25 7.22
N ASN A 415 -16.85 26.42 6.03
CA ASN A 415 -17.29 27.67 5.42
C ASN A 415 -16.18 28.65 4.98
N GLU A 416 -15.72 28.50 3.79
CA GLU A 416 -15.54 29.63 2.87
C GLU A 416 -16.73 29.76 1.90
#